data_a936ce3e6a8f525e18d775e44bcd0c45
#
_entry.id   a936ce3e6a8f525e18d775e44bcd0c45
#
_cell.length_a   1.000
_cell.length_b   1.000
_cell.length_c   1.000
_cell.angle_alpha   90.00
_cell.angle_beta   90.00
_cell.angle_gamma   90.00
#
_symmetry.space_group_name_H-M   'P 1'
#
loop_
_entity.id
_entity.type
_entity.pdbx_description
1 polymer ?
#
loop_
_entity_poly.entity_id
_entity_poly.type
_entity_poly.pdbx_seq_one_letter_code
_entity_poly.pdbx_strand_id
1 'polypeptide(L)'
;WSSDVCSSDLEVLLPTFSFKLGKRNPGGTPVRLREGQVMVIEGIHGLNPALSEGLHTDAIYRVFVSALTCLNLDDHNRIRTTDVRLLRRIVRDMQFRATPPNNTLSMWPSVRHGEETWIFPYQENADRMFNTALHYELPVLRHYAYDLLKAIPPENENYLAARRLIKTLNYFPDIDEGVLAEIPPLSLLREFIGGCTIEEA
;
A
#
# COMPACT_ATOMS: atom_id res chain seq x y z
N TRP A 1 -14.01 0.02 31.31
CA TRP A 1 -12.59 0.45 31.38
C TRP A 1 -12.57 1.73 32.20
N SER A 2 -11.97 1.66 33.37
CA SER A 2 -11.76 2.83 34.23
C SER A 2 -10.73 3.75 33.55
N SER A 3 -10.98 5.06 33.58
CA SER A 3 -10.14 6.13 33.07
C SER A 3 -8.72 6.20 33.69
N ASP A 4 -8.39 5.30 34.59
CA ASP A 4 -7.11 5.26 35.29
C ASP A 4 -6.08 4.31 34.64
N VAL A 5 -6.38 3.70 33.49
CA VAL A 5 -5.50 2.75 32.79
C VAL A 5 -4.65 3.44 31.70
N CYS A 6 -4.22 4.65 31.92
CA CYS A 6 -2.97 5.17 31.34
C CYS A 6 -1.77 4.71 32.16
N SER A 7 -1.77 3.48 32.67
CA SER A 7 -0.58 2.95 33.32
C SER A 7 0.34 2.39 32.25
N SER A 8 1.52 2.95 32.14
CA SER A 8 2.67 2.50 31.33
C SER A 8 3.10 1.04 31.59
N ASP A 9 2.31 0.28 32.33
CA ASP A 9 2.65 -1.04 32.83
C ASP A 9 1.88 -2.19 32.19
N LEU A 10 0.99 -1.92 31.23
CA LEU A 10 0.28 -2.96 30.50
C LEU A 10 1.15 -3.56 29.39
N GLU A 11 1.49 -4.82 29.56
CA GLU A 11 2.08 -5.64 28.51
C GLU A 11 0.96 -6.36 27.74
N VAL A 12 0.94 -6.18 26.43
CA VAL A 12 -0.06 -6.79 25.52
C VAL A 12 0.64 -7.72 24.56
N LEU A 13 0.10 -8.91 24.37
CA LEU A 13 0.57 -9.86 23.35
C LEU A 13 -0.07 -9.51 22.00
N LEU A 14 0.71 -8.95 21.08
CA LEU A 14 0.26 -8.68 19.73
C LEU A 14 0.35 -9.96 18.89
N PRO A 15 -0.76 -10.42 18.26
CA PRO A 15 -0.73 -11.59 17.42
C PRO A 15 0.10 -11.30 16.14
N THR A 16 0.90 -12.28 15.72
CA THR A 16 1.57 -12.26 14.43
C THR A 16 0.74 -12.96 13.36
N PHE A 17 0.90 -12.56 12.10
CA PHE A 17 0.15 -13.13 10.99
C PHE A 17 1.09 -13.67 9.91
N SER A 18 0.87 -14.89 9.47
CA SER A 18 1.59 -15.48 8.34
C SER A 18 0.85 -15.22 7.04
N PHE A 19 1.36 -14.33 6.20
CA PHE A 19 0.80 -14.07 4.88
C PHE A 19 0.86 -15.28 3.94
N LYS A 20 1.87 -16.15 4.09
CA LYS A 20 1.97 -17.40 3.32
C LYS A 20 0.85 -18.39 3.65
N LEU A 21 0.48 -18.47 4.91
CA LEU A 21 -0.52 -19.42 5.39
C LEU A 21 -1.93 -18.80 5.49
N GLY A 22 -2.05 -17.48 5.37
CA GLY A 22 -3.31 -16.75 5.54
C GLY A 22 -3.92 -16.90 6.95
N LYS A 23 -3.07 -17.13 7.98
CA LYS A 23 -3.52 -17.44 9.35
C LYS A 23 -2.72 -16.67 10.38
N ARG A 24 -3.37 -16.44 11.54
CA ARG A 24 -2.66 -15.99 12.74
C ARG A 24 -1.76 -17.10 13.26
N ASN A 25 -0.54 -16.73 13.64
CA ASN A 25 0.34 -17.65 14.34
C ASN A 25 -0.11 -17.83 15.79
N PRO A 26 0.01 -19.03 16.37
CA PRO A 26 -0.17 -19.21 17.80
C PRO A 26 0.95 -18.46 18.54
N GLY A 27 0.60 -17.79 19.61
CA GLY A 27 1.51 -16.91 20.35
C GLY A 27 1.39 -15.46 19.94
N GLY A 28 2.20 -14.59 20.50
CA GLY A 28 2.23 -13.16 20.21
C GLY A 28 3.55 -12.55 20.64
N THR A 29 3.86 -11.38 20.11
CA THR A 29 5.00 -10.58 20.55
C THR A 29 4.56 -9.70 21.71
N PRO A 30 5.20 -9.77 22.88
CA PRO A 30 4.88 -8.88 23.98
C PRO A 30 5.27 -7.45 23.64
N VAL A 31 4.33 -6.54 23.75
CA VAL A 31 4.55 -5.11 23.54
C VAL A 31 4.13 -4.36 24.78
N ARG A 32 5.05 -3.53 25.30
CA ARG A 32 4.83 -2.62 26.42
C ARG A 32 5.19 -1.23 26.00
N LEU A 33 4.26 -0.32 26.12
CA LEU A 33 4.50 1.10 25.85
C LEU A 33 5.14 1.74 27.10
N ARG A 34 6.26 2.41 26.93
CA ARG A 34 6.94 3.15 28.00
C ARG A 34 6.57 4.63 27.92
N GLU A 35 6.74 5.35 29.01
CA GLU A 35 6.54 6.79 29.04
C GLU A 35 7.38 7.50 27.96
N GLY A 36 6.75 8.41 27.22
CA GLY A 36 7.38 9.14 26.10
C GLY A 36 7.50 8.36 24.79
N GLN A 37 7.05 7.10 24.72
CA GLN A 37 7.02 6.35 23.46
C GLN A 37 5.72 6.61 22.71
N VAL A 38 5.83 6.61 21.38
CA VAL A 38 4.70 6.71 20.44
C VAL A 38 4.50 5.35 19.77
N MET A 39 3.26 4.87 19.76
CA MET A 39 2.89 3.68 19.00
C MET A 39 2.39 4.10 17.63
N VAL A 40 3.01 3.58 16.58
CA VAL A 40 2.54 3.74 15.20
C VAL A 40 1.73 2.52 14.80
N ILE A 41 0.47 2.73 14.44
CA ILE A 41 -0.43 1.67 13.98
C ILE A 41 -0.76 1.92 12.51
N GLU A 42 -0.48 0.96 11.65
CA GLU A 42 -0.83 1.03 10.24
C GLU A 42 -1.81 -0.06 9.83
N GLY A 43 -2.65 0.24 8.85
CA GLY A 43 -3.58 -0.72 8.27
C GLY A 43 -4.83 -0.05 7.72
N ILE A 44 -5.63 -0.83 6.99
CA ILE A 44 -6.87 -0.36 6.35
C ILE A 44 -7.92 0.14 7.36
N HIS A 45 -7.82 -0.26 8.60
CA HIS A 45 -8.72 0.16 9.70
C HIS A 45 -8.14 1.29 10.54
N GLY A 46 -6.94 1.79 10.24
CA GLY A 46 -6.24 2.79 11.06
C GLY A 46 -7.02 4.08 11.32
N LEU A 47 -7.89 4.49 10.40
CA LEU A 47 -8.74 5.67 10.53
C LEU A 47 -10.15 5.37 11.05
N ASN A 48 -10.49 4.09 11.27
CA ASN A 48 -11.80 3.72 11.80
C ASN A 48 -11.90 4.14 13.28
N PRO A 49 -12.88 4.98 13.66
CA PRO A 49 -13.04 5.44 15.04
C PRO A 49 -13.18 4.32 16.07
N ALA A 50 -13.78 3.19 15.66
CA ALA A 50 -13.94 2.03 16.54
C ALA A 50 -12.60 1.45 17.03
N LEU A 51 -11.50 1.65 16.29
CA LEU A 51 -10.17 1.19 16.70
C LEU A 51 -9.62 2.00 17.90
N SER A 52 -10.04 3.25 18.02
CA SER A 52 -9.57 4.19 19.04
C SER A 52 -10.65 4.56 20.05
N GLU A 53 -11.73 3.78 20.12
CA GLU A 53 -12.81 3.99 21.08
C GLU A 53 -12.28 3.87 22.52
N GLY A 54 -12.59 4.87 23.34
CA GLY A 54 -12.10 4.93 24.72
C GLY A 54 -10.74 5.58 24.92
N LEU A 55 -10.02 5.96 23.85
CA LEU A 55 -8.79 6.74 23.95
C LEU A 55 -9.10 8.24 23.89
N HIS A 56 -8.31 9.05 24.62
CA HIS A 56 -8.41 10.49 24.51
C HIS A 56 -8.00 10.97 23.11
N THR A 57 -8.82 11.80 22.47
CA THR A 57 -8.58 12.33 21.13
C THR A 57 -7.25 13.06 21.00
N ASP A 58 -6.83 13.78 22.05
CA ASP A 58 -5.57 14.55 22.08
C ASP A 58 -4.32 13.64 22.08
N ALA A 59 -4.48 12.35 22.38
CA ALA A 59 -3.40 11.37 22.35
C ALA A 59 -3.26 10.68 21.00
N ILE A 60 -4.09 11.01 20.02
CA ILE A 60 -4.16 10.32 18.73
C ILE A 60 -3.90 11.31 17.60
N TYR A 61 -2.99 10.95 16.70
CA TYR A 61 -2.73 11.69 15.47
C TYR A 61 -2.95 10.79 14.26
N ARG A 62 -3.89 11.14 13.41
CA ARG A 62 -4.35 10.31 12.28
C ARG A 62 -3.78 10.83 10.97
N VAL A 63 -3.14 9.94 10.22
CA VAL A 63 -2.58 10.26 8.91
C VAL A 63 -3.20 9.37 7.85
N PHE A 64 -3.85 9.98 6.86
CA PHE A 64 -4.28 9.28 5.65
C PHE A 64 -3.11 9.25 4.66
N VAL A 65 -2.67 8.06 4.31
CA VAL A 65 -1.54 7.85 3.38
C VAL A 65 -2.05 7.21 2.11
N SER A 66 -1.89 7.87 0.98
CA SER A 66 -2.34 7.33 -0.32
C SER A 66 -1.54 7.91 -1.49
N ALA A 67 -1.42 7.13 -2.56
CA ALA A 67 -0.86 7.61 -3.83
C ALA A 67 -1.92 8.43 -4.57
N LEU A 68 -2.05 9.71 -4.25
CA LEU A 68 -2.99 10.62 -4.90
C LEU A 68 -2.39 11.16 -6.19
N THR A 69 -2.43 10.37 -7.25
CA THR A 69 -1.85 10.73 -8.55
C THR A 69 -2.57 11.92 -9.16
N CYS A 70 -1.81 12.98 -9.47
CA CYS A 70 -2.31 14.22 -10.06
C CYS A 70 -1.83 14.42 -11.51
N LEU A 71 -1.28 13.38 -12.15
CA LEU A 71 -0.78 13.45 -13.52
C LEU A 71 -1.91 13.33 -14.52
N ASN A 72 -1.90 14.21 -15.52
CA ASN A 72 -2.73 14.12 -16.71
C ASN A 72 -1.89 13.61 -17.88
N LEU A 73 -2.50 12.81 -18.75
CA LEU A 73 -1.91 12.38 -20.02
C LEU A 73 -2.10 13.45 -21.09
N ASP A 74 -3.24 14.13 -21.04
CA ASP A 74 -3.62 15.26 -21.87
C ASP A 74 -4.65 16.14 -21.15
N ASP A 75 -5.22 17.12 -21.82
CA ASP A 75 -6.17 18.09 -21.24
C ASP A 75 -7.44 17.45 -20.68
N HIS A 76 -7.77 16.23 -21.09
CA HIS A 76 -9.03 15.55 -20.73
C HIS A 76 -8.83 14.21 -20.01
N ASN A 77 -7.63 13.63 -20.07
CA ASN A 77 -7.35 12.30 -19.56
C ASN A 77 -6.38 12.33 -18.37
N ARG A 78 -6.93 12.17 -17.18
CA ARG A 78 -6.16 12.01 -15.95
C ARG A 78 -5.78 10.53 -15.75
N ILE A 79 -4.57 10.27 -15.28
CA ILE A 79 -4.18 8.95 -14.80
C ILE A 79 -4.95 8.65 -13.52
N ARG A 80 -5.61 7.51 -13.50
CA ARG A 80 -6.41 7.11 -12.34
C ARG A 80 -5.50 6.66 -11.20
N THR A 81 -5.70 7.21 -10.02
CA THR A 81 -5.04 6.78 -8.78
C THR A 81 -5.13 5.26 -8.56
N THR A 82 -6.30 4.69 -8.88
CA THR A 82 -6.54 3.23 -8.78
C THR A 82 -5.65 2.42 -9.70
N ASP A 83 -5.31 2.93 -10.89
CA ASP A 83 -4.44 2.22 -11.83
C ASP A 83 -2.98 2.25 -11.36
N VAL A 84 -2.51 3.36 -10.82
CA VAL A 84 -1.18 3.46 -10.21
C VAL A 84 -1.05 2.51 -9.02
N ARG A 85 -2.04 2.49 -8.15
CA ARG A 85 -2.07 1.58 -6.99
C ARG A 85 -2.09 0.11 -7.41
N LEU A 86 -2.84 -0.22 -8.47
CA LEU A 86 -2.86 -1.56 -9.03
C LEU A 86 -1.51 -1.95 -9.62
N LEU A 87 -0.84 -1.05 -10.35
CA LEU A 87 0.52 -1.28 -10.87
C LEU A 87 1.53 -1.50 -9.74
N ARG A 88 1.54 -0.65 -8.70
CA ARG A 88 2.35 -0.85 -7.50
C ARG A 88 2.13 -2.24 -6.90
N ARG A 89 0.86 -2.64 -6.78
CA ARG A 89 0.50 -3.95 -6.24
C ARG A 89 0.97 -5.10 -7.11
N ILE A 90 0.79 -5.03 -8.43
CA ILE A 90 1.26 -6.06 -9.37
C ILE A 90 2.76 -6.27 -9.23
N VAL A 91 3.53 -5.18 -9.21
CA VAL A 91 4.99 -5.24 -9.06
C VAL A 91 5.36 -5.86 -7.71
N ARG A 92 4.81 -5.38 -6.60
CA ARG A 92 5.09 -5.90 -5.26
C ARG A 92 4.69 -7.37 -5.11
N ASP A 93 3.50 -7.75 -5.57
CA ASP A 93 2.99 -9.11 -5.43
C ASP A 93 3.87 -10.10 -6.23
N MET A 94 4.36 -9.68 -7.41
CA MET A 94 5.30 -10.49 -8.19
C MET A 94 6.67 -10.61 -7.53
N GLN A 95 7.22 -9.48 -7.04
CA GLN A 95 8.57 -9.45 -6.46
C GLN A 95 8.67 -10.19 -5.10
N PHE A 96 7.67 -10.00 -4.23
CA PHE A 96 7.80 -10.41 -2.82
C PHE A 96 6.81 -11.49 -2.38
N ARG A 97 5.76 -11.75 -3.17
CA ARG A 97 4.68 -12.67 -2.77
C ARG A 97 4.51 -13.84 -3.73
N ALA A 98 5.35 -13.93 -4.77
CA ALA A 98 5.25 -14.94 -5.82
C ALA A 98 3.82 -15.05 -6.41
N THR A 99 3.10 -13.92 -6.49
CA THR A 99 1.73 -13.86 -6.98
C THR A 99 1.74 -13.33 -8.41
N PRO A 100 1.33 -14.12 -9.41
CA PRO A 100 1.28 -13.69 -10.80
C PRO A 100 0.32 -12.52 -11.02
N PRO A 101 0.57 -11.63 -12.00
CA PRO A 101 -0.27 -10.47 -12.29
C PRO A 101 -1.74 -10.79 -12.50
N ASN A 102 -2.04 -11.92 -13.15
CA ASN A 102 -3.42 -12.35 -13.36
C ASN A 102 -4.17 -12.56 -12.04
N ASN A 103 -3.53 -13.17 -11.05
CA ASN A 103 -4.14 -13.38 -9.73
C ASN A 103 -4.35 -12.05 -9.00
N THR A 104 -3.39 -11.12 -9.10
CA THR A 104 -3.55 -9.77 -8.53
C THR A 104 -4.72 -9.04 -9.18
N LEU A 105 -4.87 -9.14 -10.50
CA LEU A 105 -6.00 -8.55 -11.24
C LEU A 105 -7.34 -9.16 -10.80
N SER A 106 -7.43 -10.48 -10.67
CA SER A 106 -8.66 -11.16 -10.22
C SER A 106 -9.05 -10.79 -8.77
N MET A 107 -8.06 -10.55 -7.90
CA MET A 107 -8.32 -10.11 -6.52
C MET A 107 -8.66 -8.61 -6.41
N TRP A 108 -8.36 -7.81 -7.42
CA TRP A 108 -8.48 -6.36 -7.34
C TRP A 108 -9.88 -5.83 -7.02
N PRO A 109 -10.98 -6.39 -7.55
CA PRO A 109 -12.33 -5.97 -7.17
C PRO A 109 -12.60 -6.10 -5.66
N SER A 110 -12.13 -7.18 -5.03
CA SER A 110 -12.26 -7.37 -3.58
C SER A 110 -11.45 -6.33 -2.79
N VAL A 111 -10.24 -6.00 -3.25
CA VAL A 111 -9.42 -4.93 -2.65
C VAL A 111 -10.15 -3.60 -2.74
N ARG A 112 -10.72 -3.27 -3.89
CA ARG A 112 -11.50 -2.05 -4.11
C ARG A 112 -12.73 -1.97 -3.19
N HIS A 113 -13.43 -3.08 -3.04
CA HIS A 113 -14.55 -3.15 -2.10
C HIS A 113 -14.11 -2.88 -0.66
N GLY A 114 -12.96 -3.44 -0.25
CA GLY A 114 -12.37 -3.15 1.06
C GLY A 114 -12.01 -1.67 1.26
N GLU A 115 -11.46 -1.02 0.24
CA GLU A 115 -11.17 0.43 0.27
C GLU A 115 -12.44 1.26 0.42
N GLU A 116 -13.48 0.94 -0.34
CA GLU A 116 -14.77 1.63 -0.32
C GLU A 116 -15.51 1.44 1.01
N THR A 117 -15.31 0.30 1.66
CA THR A 117 -15.99 -0.02 2.92
C THR A 117 -15.22 0.49 4.14
N TRP A 118 -13.88 0.40 4.14
CA TRP A 118 -13.08 0.54 5.36
C TRP A 118 -12.07 1.68 5.34
N ILE A 119 -11.83 2.32 4.19
CA ILE A 119 -10.85 3.41 4.08
C ILE A 119 -11.54 4.73 3.76
N PHE A 120 -12.23 4.80 2.62
CA PHE A 120 -12.78 6.06 2.13
C PHE A 120 -13.84 6.70 3.04
N PRO A 121 -14.72 5.95 3.72
CA PRO A 121 -15.68 6.57 4.65
C PRO A 121 -15.02 7.29 5.83
N TYR A 122 -13.76 6.93 6.15
CA TYR A 122 -13.03 7.46 7.31
C TYR A 122 -11.89 8.40 6.93
N GLN A 123 -11.66 8.67 5.65
CA GLN A 123 -10.53 9.50 5.22
C GLN A 123 -10.57 10.93 5.77
N GLU A 124 -11.79 11.46 5.95
CA GLU A 124 -12.00 12.81 6.51
C GLU A 124 -11.71 12.87 8.03
N ASN A 125 -11.55 11.73 8.70
CA ASN A 125 -11.15 11.67 10.11
C ASN A 125 -9.65 11.90 10.29
N ALA A 126 -8.89 12.01 9.21
CA ALA A 126 -7.45 12.22 9.27
C ALA A 126 -7.10 13.66 9.62
N ASP A 127 -6.17 13.85 10.56
CA ASP A 127 -5.60 15.16 10.89
C ASP A 127 -4.72 15.69 9.75
N ARG A 128 -4.11 14.79 8.98
CA ARG A 128 -3.31 15.12 7.79
C ARG A 128 -3.46 14.06 6.69
N MET A 129 -3.39 14.54 5.45
CA MET A 129 -3.25 13.69 4.25
C MET A 129 -1.80 13.73 3.75
N PHE A 130 -1.23 12.56 3.52
CA PHE A 130 0.10 12.41 2.94
C PHE A 130 0.01 11.75 1.57
N ASN A 131 0.39 12.50 0.53
CA ASN A 131 0.40 11.99 -0.84
C ASN A 131 1.72 11.25 -1.11
N THR A 132 1.63 9.96 -1.38
CA THR A 132 2.77 9.09 -1.69
C THR A 132 3.04 8.94 -3.19
N ALA A 133 2.34 9.67 -4.07
CA ALA A 133 2.61 9.62 -5.50
C ALA A 133 3.96 10.26 -5.83
N LEU A 134 4.76 9.56 -6.61
CA LEU A 134 6.04 10.03 -7.10
C LEU A 134 5.95 10.30 -8.61
N HIS A 135 6.47 11.43 -9.06
CA HIS A 135 6.36 11.83 -10.47
C HIS A 135 7.05 10.86 -11.43
N TYR A 136 8.09 10.16 -10.97
CA TYR A 136 8.88 9.21 -11.74
C TYR A 136 8.47 7.74 -11.56
N GLU A 137 7.41 7.46 -10.79
CA GLU A 137 7.05 6.07 -10.49
C GLU A 137 6.53 5.28 -11.69
N LEU A 138 5.80 5.93 -12.62
CA LEU A 138 5.20 5.22 -13.73
C LEU A 138 6.21 4.66 -14.74
N PRO A 139 7.27 5.38 -15.14
CA PRO A 139 8.37 4.76 -15.90
C PRO A 139 9.02 3.58 -15.18
N VAL A 140 9.23 3.71 -13.86
CA VAL A 140 9.80 2.62 -13.05
C VAL A 140 8.86 1.42 -13.01
N LEU A 141 7.58 1.64 -12.68
CA LEU A 141 6.60 0.56 -12.64
C LEU A 141 6.38 -0.09 -14.03
N ARG A 142 6.53 0.69 -15.12
CA ARG A 142 6.51 0.17 -16.48
C ARG A 142 7.59 -0.88 -16.69
N HIS A 143 8.83 -0.60 -16.30
CA HIS A 143 9.95 -1.52 -16.45
C HIS A 143 9.63 -2.91 -15.86
N TYR A 144 9.00 -2.96 -14.69
CA TYR A 144 8.67 -4.22 -14.02
C TYR A 144 7.35 -4.86 -14.49
N ALA A 145 6.34 -4.05 -14.83
CA ALA A 145 4.99 -4.57 -15.04
C ALA A 145 4.63 -4.83 -16.50
N TYR A 146 5.31 -4.17 -17.45
CA TYR A 146 4.88 -4.14 -18.84
C TYR A 146 4.82 -5.52 -19.50
N ASP A 147 5.92 -6.27 -19.43
CA ASP A 147 5.98 -7.60 -20.06
C ASP A 147 5.13 -8.63 -19.30
N LEU A 148 5.02 -8.48 -17.99
CA LEU A 148 4.14 -9.30 -17.17
C LEU A 148 2.67 -9.14 -17.56
N LEU A 149 2.23 -7.91 -17.83
CA LEU A 149 0.86 -7.63 -18.28
C LEU A 149 0.65 -8.07 -19.74
N LYS A 150 1.67 -7.92 -20.60
CA LYS A 150 1.63 -8.32 -21.99
C LYS A 150 1.52 -9.84 -22.16
N ALA A 151 2.03 -10.61 -21.23
CA ALA A 151 1.96 -12.07 -21.21
C ALA A 151 0.54 -12.61 -20.93
N ILE A 152 -0.41 -11.76 -20.51
CA ILE A 152 -1.81 -12.18 -20.29
C ILE A 152 -2.51 -12.34 -21.65
N PRO A 153 -2.96 -13.57 -22.01
CA PRO A 153 -3.51 -13.85 -23.33
C PRO A 153 -4.94 -13.31 -23.48
N PRO A 154 -5.41 -13.12 -24.74
CA PRO A 154 -6.71 -12.53 -25.03
C PRO A 154 -7.92 -13.28 -24.45
N GLU A 155 -7.79 -14.59 -24.23
CA GLU A 155 -8.83 -15.46 -23.70
C GLU A 155 -9.00 -15.33 -22.19
N ASN A 156 -8.06 -14.65 -21.53
CA ASN A 156 -8.10 -14.47 -20.09
C ASN A 156 -9.13 -13.40 -19.70
N GLU A 157 -9.88 -13.63 -18.63
CA GLU A 157 -10.90 -12.70 -18.11
C GLU A 157 -10.33 -11.31 -17.76
N ASN A 158 -9.05 -11.24 -17.36
CA ASN A 158 -8.37 -10.02 -16.99
C ASN A 158 -7.66 -9.29 -18.15
N TYR A 159 -7.78 -9.83 -19.39
CA TYR A 159 -7.09 -9.26 -20.55
C TYR A 159 -7.40 -7.78 -20.78
N LEU A 160 -8.67 -7.39 -20.69
CA LEU A 160 -9.06 -5.99 -20.90
C LEU A 160 -8.48 -5.06 -19.84
N ALA A 161 -8.41 -5.52 -18.58
CA ALA A 161 -7.77 -4.76 -17.49
C ALA A 161 -6.27 -4.62 -17.74
N ALA A 162 -5.59 -5.70 -18.14
CA ALA A 162 -4.17 -5.67 -18.48
C ALA A 162 -3.90 -4.72 -19.66
N ARG A 163 -4.71 -4.80 -20.74
CA ARG A 163 -4.57 -3.90 -21.91
C ARG A 163 -4.78 -2.43 -21.57
N ARG A 164 -5.69 -2.13 -20.65
CA ARG A 164 -5.88 -0.75 -20.16
C ARG A 164 -4.63 -0.23 -19.46
N LEU A 165 -4.03 -1.03 -18.57
CA LEU A 165 -2.80 -0.65 -17.89
C LEU A 165 -1.63 -0.48 -18.87
N ILE A 166 -1.48 -1.40 -19.82
CA ILE A 166 -0.47 -1.29 -20.90
C ILE A 166 -0.65 0.01 -21.69
N LYS A 167 -1.90 0.36 -22.03
CA LYS A 167 -2.17 1.63 -22.73
C LYS A 167 -1.68 2.82 -21.93
N THR A 168 -1.91 2.86 -20.63
CA THR A 168 -1.41 3.92 -19.74
C THR A 168 0.12 3.92 -19.72
N LEU A 169 0.76 2.76 -19.58
CA LEU A 169 2.22 2.63 -19.53
C LEU A 169 2.90 3.04 -20.83
N ASN A 170 2.23 2.93 -21.98
CA ASN A 170 2.77 3.34 -23.28
C ASN A 170 3.01 4.86 -23.42
N TYR A 171 2.44 5.68 -22.52
CA TYR A 171 2.73 7.11 -22.50
C TYR A 171 4.05 7.46 -21.81
N PHE A 172 4.69 6.50 -21.18
CA PHE A 172 5.94 6.70 -20.44
C PHE A 172 7.12 6.02 -21.17
N PRO A 173 8.32 6.60 -21.09
CA PRO A 173 9.50 5.99 -21.66
C PRO A 173 9.84 4.66 -20.94
N ASP A 174 10.51 3.80 -21.66
CA ASP A 174 11.24 2.70 -21.04
C ASP A 174 12.52 3.24 -20.40
N ILE A 175 12.90 2.66 -19.25
CA ILE A 175 14.09 3.06 -18.51
C ILE A 175 15.03 1.86 -18.38
N ASP A 176 16.32 2.15 -18.38
CA ASP A 176 17.36 1.14 -18.23
C ASP A 176 17.77 0.90 -16.78
N GLU A 177 18.57 -0.12 -16.57
CA GLU A 177 19.09 -0.50 -15.25
C GLU A 177 19.95 0.60 -14.60
N GLY A 178 20.61 1.44 -15.41
CA GLY A 178 21.38 2.59 -14.90
C GLY A 178 20.49 3.60 -14.17
N VAL A 179 19.36 3.95 -14.79
CA VAL A 179 18.36 4.85 -14.17
C VAL A 179 17.73 4.22 -12.94
N LEU A 180 17.45 2.90 -12.96
CA LEU A 180 16.94 2.19 -11.81
C LEU A 180 17.90 2.19 -10.61
N ALA A 181 19.21 2.11 -10.90
CA ALA A 181 20.24 2.15 -9.88
C ALA A 181 20.33 3.52 -9.16
N GLU A 182 19.97 4.61 -9.85
CA GLU A 182 19.95 5.97 -9.28
C GLU A 182 18.79 6.22 -8.32
N ILE A 183 17.77 5.35 -8.28
CA ILE A 183 16.65 5.51 -7.35
C ILE A 183 17.17 5.39 -5.91
N PRO A 184 16.97 6.41 -5.06
CA PRO A 184 17.46 6.41 -3.69
C PRO A 184 17.03 5.16 -2.91
N PRO A 185 17.89 4.60 -2.05
CA PRO A 185 17.58 3.39 -1.28
C PRO A 185 16.43 3.59 -0.27
N LEU A 186 16.17 4.83 0.13
CA LEU A 186 15.04 5.20 1.01
C LEU A 186 13.80 5.66 0.23
N SER A 187 13.83 5.57 -1.11
CA SER A 187 12.63 5.90 -1.90
C SER A 187 11.49 4.94 -1.59
N LEU A 188 10.27 5.47 -1.48
CA LEU A 188 9.06 4.67 -1.32
C LEU A 188 8.91 3.60 -2.42
N LEU A 189 9.43 3.86 -3.63
CA LEU A 189 9.40 2.86 -4.71
C LEU A 189 10.13 1.58 -4.35
N ARG A 190 11.14 1.64 -3.48
CA ARG A 190 11.90 0.45 -3.05
C ARG A 190 11.03 -0.58 -2.32
N GLU A 191 9.90 -0.16 -1.72
CA GLU A 191 8.89 -1.09 -1.18
C GLU A 191 8.32 -2.03 -2.27
N PHE A 192 8.23 -1.54 -3.51
CA PHE A 192 7.64 -2.30 -4.61
C PHE A 192 8.68 -3.02 -5.46
N ILE A 193 9.85 -2.41 -5.68
CA ILE A 193 10.89 -2.90 -6.59
C ILE A 193 12.07 -3.54 -5.88
N GLY A 194 12.17 -3.40 -4.56
CA GLY A 194 13.28 -3.93 -3.77
C GLY A 194 14.46 -2.97 -3.61
N GLY A 195 15.43 -3.38 -2.79
CA GLY A 195 16.65 -2.60 -2.50
C GLY A 195 16.42 -1.45 -1.51
N CYS A 196 15.40 -1.54 -0.67
CA CYS A 196 15.26 -0.67 0.50
C CYS A 196 16.33 -0.99 1.53
N THR A 197 16.93 0.07 2.13
CA THR A 197 17.94 -0.06 3.20
C THR A 197 17.39 0.24 4.58
N ILE A 198 16.08 0.44 4.70
CA ILE A 198 15.42 0.51 6.00
C ILE A 198 15.35 -0.91 6.54
N GLU A 199 16.03 -1.14 7.67
CA GLU A 199 15.92 -2.40 8.40
C GLU A 199 14.53 -2.47 9.04
N GLU A 200 13.87 -3.61 8.87
CA GLU A 200 12.64 -3.89 9.60
C GLU A 200 13.02 -4.08 11.09
N ALA A 201 12.40 -3.26 11.95
CA ALA A 201 12.66 -3.26 13.40
C ALA A 201 11.99 -4.47 14.10
#